data_925dbc402de5cd8a2263a7a5465d6e1e
#
_entry.id   925dbc402de5cd8a2263a7a5465d6e1e
#
_cell.length_a   1.000
_cell.length_b   1.000
_cell.length_c   1.000
_cell.angle_alpha   90.00
_cell.angle_beta   90.00
_cell.angle_gamma   90.00
#
_symmetry.space_group_name_H-M   'P 1'
#
loop_
_entity.id
_entity.type
_entity.pdbx_description
1 polymer ?
#
loop_
_entity_poly.entity_id
_entity_poly.type
_entity_poly.pdbx_seq_one_letter_code
_entity_poly.pdbx_strand_id
1 'polypeptide(L)'
;MAHLTCVKADEAKLAEVLGQLQGFGVKNILALRGDIPADMQGEEIGSFAHASELMRFVKQQGDFCVGGAAYPEGHPESGSLEQDIENTKYKVDAGVDFLVTQMFFDNTILYNYMFRLLRAGINVPVVPGIMPVTNAKQIIRICQLSGTKLPPQFRAMVEKFADKPEALKQAGIAYATGQIIDLIANGFDNVHIYTMNKPEIFAGIMNNLGEIVDK
;
A
#
# COMPACT_ATOMS: atom_id res chain seq x y z
N MET A 1 -10.46 -2.20 -8.22
CA MET A 1 -9.34 -1.22 -8.40
C MET A 1 -8.26 -1.91 -9.20
N ALA A 2 -7.76 -1.28 -10.27
CA ALA A 2 -6.64 -1.80 -11.04
C ALA A 2 -5.34 -1.12 -10.60
N HIS A 3 -4.24 -1.89 -10.54
CA HIS A 3 -2.91 -1.32 -10.30
C HIS A 3 -2.27 -0.98 -11.66
N LEU A 4 -1.75 0.23 -11.79
CA LEU A 4 -1.07 0.71 -13.00
C LEU A 4 0.30 1.26 -12.61
N THR A 5 1.34 0.76 -13.28
CA THR A 5 2.72 1.19 -13.04
C THR A 5 3.28 1.89 -14.27
N CYS A 6 4.16 2.89 -14.08
CA CYS A 6 4.80 3.62 -15.17
C CYS A 6 6.18 3.07 -15.56
N VAL A 7 6.79 2.22 -14.73
CA VAL A 7 8.06 1.57 -15.08
C VAL A 7 7.90 0.72 -16.34
N LYS A 8 8.80 0.90 -17.31
CA LYS A 8 8.81 0.23 -18.63
C LYS A 8 7.56 0.48 -19.48
N ALA A 9 6.83 1.55 -19.24
CA ALA A 9 5.66 1.90 -20.04
C ALA A 9 5.81 3.30 -20.66
N ASP A 10 5.43 3.43 -21.92
CA ASP A 10 5.26 4.69 -22.60
C ASP A 10 3.81 5.20 -22.50
N GLU A 11 3.59 6.47 -22.81
CA GLU A 11 2.26 7.10 -22.77
C GLU A 11 1.24 6.38 -23.67
N ALA A 12 1.66 5.93 -24.86
CA ALA A 12 0.76 5.26 -25.80
C ALA A 12 0.26 3.93 -25.23
N LYS A 13 1.16 3.16 -24.61
CA LYS A 13 0.80 1.89 -23.93
C LYS A 13 -0.10 2.12 -22.74
N LEU A 14 0.20 3.15 -21.93
CA LEU A 14 -0.64 3.50 -20.77
C LEU A 14 -2.03 3.96 -21.20
N ALA A 15 -2.15 4.78 -22.26
CA ALA A 15 -3.44 5.20 -22.82
C ALA A 15 -4.26 4.01 -23.34
N GLU A 16 -3.61 3.05 -24.05
CA GLU A 16 -4.26 1.81 -24.48
C GLU A 16 -4.84 1.02 -23.30
N VAL A 17 -4.02 0.79 -22.26
CA VAL A 17 -4.45 0.05 -21.05
C VAL A 17 -5.60 0.76 -20.35
N LEU A 18 -5.53 2.08 -20.18
CA LEU A 18 -6.60 2.86 -19.57
C LEU A 18 -7.90 2.78 -20.37
N GLY A 19 -7.82 2.85 -21.70
CA GLY A 19 -8.97 2.65 -22.59
C GLY A 19 -9.61 1.27 -22.43
N GLN A 20 -8.79 0.21 -22.33
CA GLN A 20 -9.29 -1.15 -22.06
C GLN A 20 -9.95 -1.26 -20.69
N LEU A 21 -9.33 -0.71 -19.63
CA LEU A 21 -9.89 -0.70 -18.29
C LEU A 21 -11.23 0.04 -18.23
N GLN A 22 -11.33 1.17 -18.92
CA GLN A 22 -12.56 1.93 -19.04
C GLN A 22 -13.65 1.13 -19.77
N GLY A 23 -13.27 0.43 -20.84
CA GLY A 23 -14.18 -0.47 -21.58
C GLY A 23 -14.73 -1.62 -20.72
N PHE A 24 -13.96 -2.07 -19.73
CA PHE A 24 -14.40 -3.05 -18.71
C PHE A 24 -15.15 -2.42 -17.52
N GLY A 25 -15.40 -1.11 -17.53
CA GLY A 25 -16.08 -0.41 -16.44
C GLY A 25 -15.23 -0.21 -15.19
N VAL A 26 -13.92 -0.36 -15.27
CA VAL A 26 -12.99 -0.10 -14.16
C VAL A 26 -12.84 1.41 -14.00
N LYS A 27 -13.19 1.92 -12.82
CA LYS A 27 -13.12 3.36 -12.49
C LYS A 27 -12.02 3.71 -11.50
N ASN A 28 -11.52 2.74 -10.74
CA ASN A 28 -10.54 2.98 -9.68
C ASN A 28 -9.16 2.47 -10.10
N ILE A 29 -8.17 3.35 -10.12
CA ILE A 29 -6.78 3.07 -10.50
C ILE A 29 -5.87 3.37 -9.31
N LEU A 30 -5.03 2.41 -8.91
CA LEU A 30 -3.91 2.67 -8.02
C LEU A 30 -2.68 2.94 -8.89
N ALA A 31 -2.29 4.22 -8.98
CA ALA A 31 -1.18 4.65 -9.81
C ALA A 31 0.14 4.58 -9.01
N LEU A 32 1.07 3.76 -9.49
CA LEU A 32 2.34 3.46 -8.85
C LEU A 32 3.49 3.73 -9.80
N ARG A 33 4.68 4.01 -9.28
CA ARG A 33 5.88 4.00 -10.13
C ARG A 33 6.19 2.59 -10.61
N GLY A 34 6.14 1.63 -9.71
CA GLY A 34 6.68 0.29 -9.87
C GLY A 34 8.14 0.20 -9.40
N ASP A 35 8.61 -1.02 -9.18
CA ASP A 35 9.99 -1.28 -8.79
C ASP A 35 10.90 -1.19 -10.02
N ILE A 36 12.03 -0.47 -9.88
CA ILE A 36 13.04 -0.40 -10.92
C ILE A 36 13.86 -1.70 -10.87
N PRO A 37 13.88 -2.51 -11.96
CA PRO A 37 14.69 -3.72 -11.98
C PRO A 37 16.17 -3.41 -11.78
N ALA A 38 16.88 -4.30 -11.07
CA ALA A 38 18.28 -4.09 -10.73
C ALA A 38 19.20 -3.96 -11.97
N ASP A 39 18.81 -4.55 -13.07
CA ASP A 39 19.50 -4.51 -14.37
C ASP A 39 19.26 -3.21 -15.16
N MET A 40 18.34 -2.35 -14.69
CA MET A 40 17.99 -1.07 -15.34
C MET A 40 18.38 0.17 -14.53
N GLN A 41 19.24 0.02 -13.53
CA GLN A 41 19.72 1.18 -12.75
C GLN A 41 20.52 2.12 -13.67
N GLY A 42 19.97 3.32 -13.92
CA GLY A 42 20.59 4.35 -14.78
C GLY A 42 20.08 4.42 -16.22
N GLU A 43 19.11 3.59 -16.61
CA GLU A 43 18.43 3.67 -17.90
C GLU A 43 17.11 4.46 -17.83
N GLU A 44 16.56 4.86 -18.98
CA GLU A 44 15.20 5.43 -19.04
C GLU A 44 14.18 4.39 -18.59
N ILE A 45 13.48 4.71 -17.50
CA ILE A 45 12.52 3.79 -16.83
C ILE A 45 11.10 3.84 -17.41
N GLY A 46 10.87 4.60 -18.47
CA GLY A 46 9.57 4.83 -19.12
C GLY A 46 9.31 6.32 -19.28
N SER A 47 8.12 6.68 -19.77
CA SER A 47 7.74 8.09 -20.00
C SER A 47 7.59 8.92 -18.73
N PHE A 48 7.41 8.27 -17.58
CA PHE A 48 7.23 8.95 -16.28
C PHE A 48 8.23 8.43 -15.25
N ALA A 49 8.94 9.37 -14.63
CA ALA A 49 9.91 9.06 -13.57
C ALA A 49 9.23 8.79 -12.21
N HIS A 50 8.06 9.40 -11.98
CA HIS A 50 7.37 9.35 -10.70
C HIS A 50 5.88 9.03 -10.86
N ALA A 51 5.30 8.39 -9.83
CA ALA A 51 3.87 8.09 -9.78
C ALA A 51 2.97 9.34 -9.89
N SER A 52 3.42 10.51 -9.41
CA SER A 52 2.68 11.77 -9.51
C SER A 52 2.48 12.23 -10.97
N GLU A 53 3.41 11.94 -11.85
CA GLU A 53 3.29 12.22 -13.29
C GLU A 53 2.28 11.28 -13.93
N LEU A 54 2.35 9.98 -13.62
CA LEU A 54 1.36 9.01 -14.04
C LEU A 54 -0.05 9.39 -13.54
N MET A 55 -0.19 9.86 -12.30
CA MET A 55 -1.49 10.30 -11.74
C MET A 55 -2.10 11.43 -12.57
N ARG A 56 -1.32 12.47 -12.92
CA ARG A 56 -1.78 13.55 -13.80
C ARG A 56 -2.21 13.02 -15.16
N PHE A 57 -1.43 12.13 -15.75
CA PHE A 57 -1.74 11.50 -17.02
C PHE A 57 -3.06 10.72 -16.95
N VAL A 58 -3.26 9.88 -15.92
CA VAL A 58 -4.50 9.11 -15.73
C VAL A 58 -5.72 10.02 -15.61
N LYS A 59 -5.61 11.14 -14.85
CA LYS A 59 -6.68 12.13 -14.72
C LYS A 59 -7.06 12.82 -16.04
N GLN A 60 -6.13 12.90 -16.99
CA GLN A 60 -6.39 13.46 -18.33
C GLN A 60 -7.06 12.45 -19.28
N GLN A 61 -6.94 11.14 -19.01
CA GLN A 61 -7.48 10.09 -19.88
C GLN A 61 -8.96 9.75 -19.62
N GLY A 62 -9.54 10.21 -18.51
CA GLY A 62 -10.94 9.94 -18.21
C GLY A 62 -11.31 10.20 -16.75
N ASP A 63 -12.58 9.90 -16.42
CA ASP A 63 -13.12 10.06 -15.08
C ASP A 63 -12.72 8.85 -14.19
N PHE A 64 -11.43 8.81 -13.83
CA PHE A 64 -10.89 7.80 -12.94
C PHE A 64 -10.74 8.34 -11.51
N CYS A 65 -11.14 7.52 -10.54
CA CYS A 65 -10.74 7.69 -9.15
C CYS A 65 -9.31 7.14 -8.98
N VAL A 66 -8.36 8.00 -8.65
CA VAL A 66 -6.92 7.68 -8.64
C VAL A 66 -6.40 7.58 -7.22
N GLY A 67 -5.93 6.41 -6.86
CA GLY A 67 -5.19 6.17 -5.62
C GLY A 67 -3.68 6.31 -5.80
N GLY A 68 -3.01 6.69 -4.73
CA GLY A 68 -1.55 6.75 -4.65
C GLY A 68 -0.99 5.98 -3.46
N ALA A 69 0.26 5.54 -3.54
CA ALA A 69 0.94 4.91 -2.41
C ALA A 69 1.43 5.97 -1.40
N ALA A 70 1.30 5.64 -0.11
CA ALA A 70 1.80 6.41 1.02
C ALA A 70 2.69 5.54 1.91
N TYR A 71 3.65 6.13 2.63
CA TYR A 71 4.67 5.39 3.37
C TYR A 71 4.73 5.89 4.83
N PRO A 72 3.99 5.25 5.76
CA PRO A 72 3.96 5.69 7.16
C PRO A 72 5.31 5.71 7.86
N GLU A 73 6.24 4.84 7.45
CA GLU A 73 7.63 4.79 7.94
C GLU A 73 8.63 5.52 7.02
N GLY A 74 8.15 6.17 5.93
CA GLY A 74 8.94 6.81 4.89
C GLY A 74 9.32 5.84 3.76
N HIS A 75 9.41 6.37 2.54
CA HIS A 75 9.90 5.61 1.39
C HIS A 75 11.42 5.41 1.51
N PRO A 76 11.96 4.23 1.19
CA PRO A 76 13.41 3.98 1.28
C PRO A 76 14.30 4.96 0.50
N GLU A 77 13.80 5.50 -0.60
CA GLU A 77 14.50 6.49 -1.42
C GLU A 77 14.31 7.93 -0.92
N SER A 78 13.45 8.18 0.07
CA SER A 78 13.28 9.50 0.68
C SER A 78 14.39 9.73 1.71
N GLY A 79 15.01 10.90 1.70
CA GLY A 79 16.09 11.24 2.63
C GLY A 79 15.62 11.39 4.09
N SER A 80 14.33 11.69 4.28
CA SER A 80 13.69 11.82 5.60
C SER A 80 12.17 11.62 5.51
N LEU A 81 11.51 11.49 6.68
CA LEU A 81 10.05 11.46 6.74
C LEU A 81 9.42 12.78 6.27
N GLU A 82 10.05 13.91 6.52
CA GLU A 82 9.62 15.21 6.06
C GLU A 82 9.63 15.27 4.53
N GLN A 83 10.70 14.79 3.90
CA GLN A 83 10.80 14.70 2.45
C GLN A 83 9.72 13.77 1.87
N ASP A 84 9.40 12.67 2.55
CA ASP A 84 8.35 11.75 2.09
C ASP A 84 6.95 12.38 2.18
N ILE A 85 6.69 13.21 3.19
CA ILE A 85 5.46 14.01 3.28
C ILE A 85 5.37 15.01 2.12
N GLU A 86 6.46 15.71 1.77
CA GLU A 86 6.49 16.59 0.60
C GLU A 86 6.24 15.81 -0.70
N ASN A 87 6.84 14.62 -0.85
CA ASN A 87 6.58 13.74 -1.99
C ASN A 87 5.10 13.30 -2.04
N THR A 88 4.48 13.09 -0.88
CA THR A 88 3.04 12.80 -0.80
C THR A 88 2.21 14.00 -1.23
N LYS A 89 2.62 15.22 -0.89
CA LYS A 89 1.96 16.46 -1.32
C LYS A 89 1.99 16.61 -2.85
N TYR A 90 3.10 16.28 -3.51
CA TYR A 90 3.15 16.26 -4.99
C TYR A 90 2.12 15.30 -5.62
N LYS A 91 1.79 14.19 -4.95
CA LYS A 91 0.72 13.27 -5.39
C LYS A 91 -0.66 13.90 -5.22
N VAL A 92 -0.88 14.60 -4.11
CA VAL A 92 -2.14 15.33 -3.86
C VAL A 92 -2.34 16.44 -4.89
N ASP A 93 -1.29 17.22 -5.16
CA ASP A 93 -1.28 18.27 -6.17
C ASP A 93 -1.44 17.73 -7.61
N ALA A 94 -1.10 16.45 -7.82
CA ALA A 94 -1.34 15.72 -9.06
C ALA A 94 -2.80 15.24 -9.21
N GLY A 95 -3.65 15.43 -8.20
CA GLY A 95 -5.06 15.10 -8.23
C GLY A 95 -5.38 13.68 -7.73
N VAL A 96 -4.57 13.11 -6.83
CA VAL A 96 -4.91 11.83 -6.18
C VAL A 96 -6.19 11.99 -5.34
N ASP A 97 -7.09 11.01 -5.42
CA ASP A 97 -8.36 11.04 -4.68
C ASP A 97 -8.24 10.37 -3.31
N PHE A 98 -7.32 9.41 -3.17
CA PHE A 98 -7.06 8.70 -1.90
C PHE A 98 -5.63 8.13 -1.88
N LEU A 99 -5.16 7.79 -0.69
CA LEU A 99 -3.87 7.16 -0.48
C LEU A 99 -4.05 5.76 0.10
N VAL A 100 -3.25 4.79 -0.38
CA VAL A 100 -3.13 3.47 0.24
C VAL A 100 -1.75 3.38 0.88
N THR A 101 -1.69 3.03 2.16
CA THR A 101 -0.39 2.98 2.83
C THR A 101 0.38 1.71 2.47
N GLN A 102 1.70 1.81 2.48
CA GLN A 102 2.56 0.63 2.65
C GLN A 102 2.17 -0.07 3.96
N MET A 103 2.41 -1.38 4.03
CA MET A 103 2.18 -2.15 5.26
C MET A 103 2.99 -1.58 6.43
N PHE A 104 2.45 -1.71 7.61
CA PHE A 104 3.09 -1.44 8.90
C PHE A 104 2.59 -2.48 9.92
N PHE A 105 3.32 -2.66 11.02
CA PHE A 105 2.99 -3.68 12.04
C PHE A 105 2.76 -3.08 13.44
N ASP A 106 2.68 -1.76 13.52
CA ASP A 106 2.32 -1.00 14.72
C ASP A 106 1.40 0.15 14.29
N ASN A 107 0.16 0.15 14.76
CA ASN A 107 -0.83 1.14 14.38
C ASN A 107 -0.46 2.56 14.84
N THR A 108 0.38 2.70 15.87
CA THR A 108 0.88 4.02 16.30
C THR A 108 1.69 4.72 15.21
N ILE A 109 2.33 3.97 14.32
CA ILE A 109 3.06 4.49 13.15
C ILE A 109 2.07 5.20 12.22
N LEU A 110 0.93 4.57 11.91
CA LEU A 110 -0.11 5.17 11.09
C LEU A 110 -0.69 6.43 11.77
N TYR A 111 -1.03 6.36 13.05
CA TYR A 111 -1.61 7.52 13.76
C TYR A 111 -0.66 8.72 13.74
N ASN A 112 0.63 8.50 13.97
CA ASN A 112 1.65 9.54 13.84
C ASN A 112 1.78 10.07 12.41
N TYR A 113 1.66 9.20 11.41
CA TYR A 113 1.68 9.58 10.01
C TYR A 113 0.48 10.47 9.65
N MET A 114 -0.73 10.09 10.08
CA MET A 114 -1.94 10.91 9.86
C MET A 114 -1.80 12.32 10.46
N PHE A 115 -1.21 12.42 11.66
CA PHE A 115 -0.94 13.74 12.26
C PHE A 115 0.06 14.57 11.42
N ARG A 116 1.07 13.94 10.83
CA ARG A 116 2.02 14.63 9.93
C ARG A 116 1.34 15.09 8.65
N LEU A 117 0.49 14.24 8.04
CA LEU A 117 -0.29 14.61 6.85
C LEU A 117 -1.19 15.82 7.13
N LEU A 118 -1.91 15.80 8.24
CA LEU A 118 -2.78 16.91 8.65
C LEU A 118 -1.99 18.22 8.82
N ARG A 119 -0.83 18.17 9.48
CA ARG A 119 0.06 19.34 9.63
C ARG A 119 0.60 19.88 8.30
N ALA A 120 0.77 19.02 7.30
CA ALA A 120 1.18 19.39 5.96
C ALA A 120 0.01 19.90 5.08
N GLY A 121 -1.23 19.93 5.62
CA GLY A 121 -2.43 20.34 4.89
C GLY A 121 -2.95 19.28 3.91
N ILE A 122 -2.57 18.00 4.11
CA ILE A 122 -3.01 16.87 3.29
C ILE A 122 -4.26 16.27 3.94
N ASN A 123 -5.40 16.36 3.26
CA ASN A 123 -6.73 15.95 3.76
C ASN A 123 -7.41 14.87 2.89
N VAL A 124 -6.68 14.24 1.97
CA VAL A 124 -7.24 13.15 1.17
C VAL A 124 -7.44 11.88 2.05
N PRO A 125 -8.46 11.05 1.77
CA PRO A 125 -8.66 9.79 2.49
C PRO A 125 -7.41 8.91 2.46
N VAL A 126 -7.10 8.28 3.58
CA VAL A 126 -6.00 7.32 3.71
C VAL A 126 -6.57 5.96 4.06
N VAL A 127 -6.26 4.97 3.25
CA VAL A 127 -6.65 3.57 3.43
C VAL A 127 -5.45 2.80 3.99
N PRO A 128 -5.50 2.34 5.25
CA PRO A 128 -4.42 1.56 5.85
C PRO A 128 -4.16 0.25 5.12
N GLY A 129 -2.91 -0.03 4.79
CA GLY A 129 -2.46 -1.28 4.19
C GLY A 129 -2.03 -2.28 5.25
N ILE A 130 -2.74 -3.39 5.37
CA ILE A 130 -2.48 -4.45 6.35
C ILE A 130 -1.98 -5.70 5.65
N MET A 131 -0.86 -6.27 6.11
CA MET A 131 -0.28 -7.49 5.57
C MET A 131 -0.30 -8.62 6.59
N PRO A 132 -1.17 -9.62 6.43
CA PRO A 132 -1.10 -10.84 7.25
C PRO A 132 0.15 -11.64 6.91
N VAL A 133 0.98 -11.92 7.91
CA VAL A 133 2.26 -12.62 7.71
C VAL A 133 2.05 -14.12 7.78
N THR A 134 2.36 -14.80 6.67
CA THR A 134 2.21 -16.26 6.54
C THR A 134 3.51 -17.00 6.19
N ASN A 135 4.60 -16.25 5.99
CA ASN A 135 5.92 -16.80 5.66
C ASN A 135 7.03 -15.90 6.24
N ALA A 136 7.86 -16.48 7.10
CA ALA A 136 8.92 -15.75 7.79
C ALA A 136 10.01 -15.21 6.85
N LYS A 137 10.46 -16.00 5.87
CA LYS A 137 11.49 -15.57 4.91
C LYS A 137 10.96 -14.46 4.01
N GLN A 138 9.72 -14.59 3.56
CA GLN A 138 9.07 -13.61 2.71
C GLN A 138 8.92 -12.26 3.42
N ILE A 139 8.45 -12.23 4.67
CA ILE A 139 8.26 -10.96 5.37
C ILE A 139 9.57 -10.26 5.68
N ILE A 140 10.63 -10.99 6.05
CA ILE A 140 11.96 -10.40 6.27
C ILE A 140 12.44 -9.72 4.99
N ARG A 141 12.32 -10.40 3.83
CA ARG A 141 12.70 -9.82 2.54
C ARG A 141 11.86 -8.58 2.18
N ILE A 142 10.55 -8.65 2.37
CA ILE A 142 9.65 -7.53 2.07
C ILE A 142 10.00 -6.32 2.95
N CYS A 143 10.22 -6.53 4.25
CA CYS A 143 10.61 -5.45 5.17
C CYS A 143 11.95 -4.81 4.77
N GLN A 144 12.93 -5.60 4.31
CA GLN A 144 14.19 -5.07 3.80
C GLN A 144 13.99 -4.18 2.57
N LEU A 145 13.09 -4.56 1.66
CA LEU A 145 12.80 -3.80 0.44
C LEU A 145 11.99 -2.53 0.71
N SER A 146 11.01 -2.61 1.62
CA SER A 146 10.10 -1.50 1.92
C SER A 146 10.58 -0.55 3.00
N GLY A 147 11.64 -0.91 3.74
CA GLY A 147 12.06 -0.16 4.93
C GLY A 147 11.17 -0.34 6.15
N THR A 148 10.11 -1.16 6.06
CA THR A 148 9.16 -1.42 7.16
C THR A 148 9.82 -2.17 8.30
N LYS A 149 9.53 -1.77 9.55
CA LYS A 149 10.09 -2.36 10.75
C LYS A 149 9.13 -3.38 11.37
N LEU A 150 9.68 -4.49 11.83
CA LEU A 150 8.95 -5.45 12.65
C LEU A 150 9.06 -5.04 14.13
N PRO A 151 7.96 -4.75 14.84
CA PRO A 151 7.99 -4.54 16.29
C PRO A 151 8.59 -5.76 17.00
N PRO A 152 9.31 -5.58 18.13
CA PRO A 152 9.98 -6.69 18.82
C PRO A 152 9.06 -7.88 19.14
N GLN A 153 7.84 -7.61 19.61
CA GLN A 153 6.86 -8.65 19.93
C GLN A 153 6.42 -9.42 18.69
N PHE A 154 6.18 -8.72 17.57
CA PHE A 154 5.78 -9.36 16.32
C PHE A 154 6.94 -10.15 15.69
N ARG A 155 8.15 -9.61 15.76
CA ARG A 155 9.37 -10.30 15.32
C ARG A 155 9.56 -11.62 16.07
N ALA A 156 9.43 -11.61 17.41
CA ALA A 156 9.54 -12.82 18.25
C ALA A 156 8.50 -13.89 17.85
N MET A 157 7.28 -13.49 17.50
CA MET A 157 6.24 -14.38 16.99
C MET A 157 6.65 -15.01 15.64
N VAL A 158 7.12 -14.19 14.69
CA VAL A 158 7.56 -14.64 13.37
C VAL A 158 8.73 -15.63 13.49
N GLU A 159 9.72 -15.33 14.34
CA GLU A 159 10.88 -16.19 14.59
C GLU A 159 10.47 -17.52 15.28
N LYS A 160 9.57 -17.46 16.26
CA LYS A 160 9.08 -18.64 17.00
C LYS A 160 8.37 -19.66 16.11
N PHE A 161 7.65 -19.17 15.11
CA PHE A 161 6.85 -20.03 14.21
C PHE A 161 7.45 -20.16 12.81
N ALA A 162 8.70 -19.73 12.59
CA ALA A 162 9.35 -19.73 11.29
C ALA A 162 9.34 -21.09 10.57
N ASP A 163 9.53 -22.17 11.33
CA ASP A 163 9.57 -23.55 10.84
C ASP A 163 8.20 -24.28 10.94
N LYS A 164 7.13 -23.53 11.28
CA LYS A 164 5.78 -24.05 11.47
C LYS A 164 4.78 -23.25 10.63
N PRO A 165 4.67 -23.49 9.31
CA PRO A 165 3.90 -22.65 8.39
C PRO A 165 2.46 -22.41 8.81
N GLU A 166 1.74 -23.47 9.24
CA GLU A 166 0.34 -23.33 9.66
C GLU A 166 0.18 -22.54 10.96
N ALA A 167 1.10 -22.70 11.90
CA ALA A 167 1.10 -21.91 13.12
C ALA A 167 1.41 -20.43 12.85
N LEU A 168 2.38 -20.16 11.97
CA LEU A 168 2.70 -18.80 11.55
C LEU A 168 1.53 -18.16 10.80
N LYS A 169 0.87 -18.88 9.90
CA LYS A 169 -0.33 -18.44 9.19
C LYS A 169 -1.44 -18.06 10.17
N GLN A 170 -1.74 -18.94 11.13
CA GLN A 170 -2.74 -18.66 12.16
C GLN A 170 -2.40 -17.44 13.00
N ALA A 171 -1.16 -17.33 13.47
CA ALA A 171 -0.69 -16.20 14.26
C ALA A 171 -0.68 -14.89 13.44
N GLY A 172 -0.31 -14.94 12.18
CA GLY A 172 -0.32 -13.79 11.26
C GLY A 172 -1.73 -13.29 10.96
N ILE A 173 -2.70 -14.19 10.77
CA ILE A 173 -4.12 -13.83 10.62
C ILE A 173 -4.63 -13.18 11.92
N ALA A 174 -4.34 -13.77 13.08
CA ALA A 174 -4.77 -13.22 14.36
C ALA A 174 -4.18 -11.82 14.61
N TYR A 175 -2.90 -11.60 14.30
CA TYR A 175 -2.24 -10.31 14.43
C TYR A 175 -2.87 -9.26 13.51
N ALA A 176 -3.03 -9.57 12.22
CA ALA A 176 -3.65 -8.67 11.25
C ALA A 176 -5.10 -8.34 11.63
N THR A 177 -5.86 -9.32 12.13
CA THR A 177 -7.22 -9.11 12.66
C THR A 177 -7.20 -8.11 13.81
N GLY A 178 -6.29 -8.27 14.78
CA GLY A 178 -6.14 -7.34 15.91
C GLY A 178 -5.79 -5.91 15.46
N GLN A 179 -4.90 -5.76 14.46
CA GLN A 179 -4.61 -4.44 13.87
C GLN A 179 -5.86 -3.82 13.24
N ILE A 180 -6.64 -4.59 12.48
CA ILE A 180 -7.86 -4.11 11.82
C ILE A 180 -8.91 -3.68 12.85
N ILE A 181 -9.11 -4.46 13.91
CA ILE A 181 -10.05 -4.12 14.99
C ILE A 181 -9.66 -2.78 15.64
N ASP A 182 -8.38 -2.60 15.98
CA ASP A 182 -7.90 -1.35 16.55
C ASP A 182 -8.06 -0.17 15.56
N LEU A 183 -7.79 -0.37 14.26
CA LEU A 183 -8.00 0.66 13.25
C LEU A 183 -9.48 1.08 13.15
N ILE A 184 -10.40 0.13 13.10
CA ILE A 184 -11.84 0.40 13.08
C ILE A 184 -12.28 1.15 14.33
N ALA A 185 -11.81 0.72 15.50
CA ALA A 185 -12.10 1.38 16.77
C ALA A 185 -11.58 2.83 16.84
N ASN A 186 -10.59 3.17 16.02
CA ASN A 186 -10.01 4.52 15.88
C ASN A 186 -10.50 5.28 14.64
N GLY A 187 -11.59 4.83 13.99
CA GLY A 187 -12.26 5.56 12.92
C GLY A 187 -11.72 5.30 11.51
N PHE A 188 -10.98 4.20 11.31
CA PHE A 188 -10.56 3.75 9.98
C PHE A 188 -11.51 2.66 9.47
N ASP A 189 -12.62 3.05 8.86
CA ASP A 189 -13.64 2.11 8.37
C ASP A 189 -13.23 1.34 7.10
N ASN A 190 -12.15 1.74 6.45
CA ASN A 190 -11.65 1.13 5.24
C ASN A 190 -10.21 0.67 5.42
N VAL A 191 -9.92 -0.59 5.07
CA VAL A 191 -8.56 -1.15 5.07
C VAL A 191 -8.27 -1.85 3.75
N HIS A 192 -7.01 -1.82 3.34
CA HIS A 192 -6.49 -2.59 2.21
C HIS A 192 -5.70 -3.79 2.73
N ILE A 193 -6.08 -5.01 2.34
CA ILE A 193 -5.42 -6.23 2.83
C ILE A 193 -4.53 -6.81 1.72
N TYR A 194 -3.23 -6.90 1.99
CA TYR A 194 -2.24 -7.51 1.11
C TYR A 194 -2.27 -9.04 1.25
N THR A 195 -3.13 -9.72 0.53
CA THR A 195 -3.33 -11.18 0.65
C THR A 195 -2.28 -12.00 -0.12
N MET A 196 -1.48 -11.36 -0.97
CA MET A 196 -0.53 -12.03 -1.87
C MET A 196 -1.20 -13.12 -2.72
N ASN A 197 -2.40 -12.82 -3.20
CA ASN A 197 -3.25 -13.72 -4.01
C ASN A 197 -3.62 -15.03 -3.29
N LYS A 198 -3.80 -14.98 -1.96
CA LYS A 198 -4.22 -16.11 -1.12
C LYS A 198 -5.60 -15.83 -0.52
N PRO A 199 -6.70 -16.19 -1.19
CA PRO A 199 -8.06 -15.86 -0.76
C PRO A 199 -8.42 -16.46 0.61
N GLU A 200 -7.81 -17.60 0.98
CA GLU A 200 -8.00 -18.24 2.28
C GLU A 200 -7.50 -17.38 3.46
N ILE A 201 -6.52 -16.50 3.23
CA ILE A 201 -6.05 -15.57 4.24
C ILE A 201 -7.09 -14.47 4.48
N PHE A 202 -7.64 -13.92 3.41
CA PHE A 202 -8.75 -12.97 3.50
C PHE A 202 -9.95 -13.58 4.21
N ALA A 203 -10.36 -14.79 3.82
CA ALA A 203 -11.46 -15.50 4.46
C ALA A 203 -11.22 -15.71 5.97
N GLY A 204 -9.98 -16.06 6.35
CA GLY A 204 -9.60 -16.21 7.76
C GLY A 204 -9.73 -14.93 8.57
N ILE A 205 -9.37 -13.78 8.00
CA ILE A 205 -9.55 -12.47 8.65
C ILE A 205 -11.04 -12.13 8.74
N MET A 206 -11.78 -12.26 7.63
CA MET A 206 -13.22 -11.93 7.60
C MET A 206 -14.05 -12.79 8.56
N ASN A 207 -13.70 -14.07 8.74
CA ASN A 207 -14.35 -14.93 9.74
C ASN A 207 -14.19 -14.39 11.17
N ASN A 208 -13.07 -13.73 11.46
CA ASN A 208 -12.82 -13.14 12.78
C ASN A 208 -13.46 -11.73 12.93
N LEU A 209 -13.81 -11.07 11.82
CA LEU A 209 -14.37 -9.72 11.79
C LEU A 209 -15.89 -9.71 11.55
N GLY A 210 -16.53 -10.88 11.40
CA GLY A 210 -17.88 -11.02 10.85
C GLY A 210 -18.98 -10.19 11.50
N GLU A 211 -18.84 -9.84 12.78
CA GLU A 211 -19.78 -9.00 13.54
C GLU A 211 -19.25 -7.55 13.73
N ILE A 212 -18.01 -7.28 13.29
CA ILE A 212 -17.35 -5.98 13.49
C ILE A 212 -17.45 -5.14 12.21
N VAL A 213 -17.42 -5.80 11.05
CA VAL A 213 -17.55 -5.16 9.74
C VAL A 213 -18.99 -5.30 9.28
N ASP A 214 -19.69 -4.17 9.09
CA ASP A 214 -21.03 -4.14 8.53
C ASP A 214 -21.06 -4.83 7.15
N LYS A 215 -22.03 -5.73 6.96
CA LYS A 215 -22.24 -6.47 5.70
C LYS A 215 -22.91 -5.62 4.65
#